data_9b782204766df0677e98236cb0d22e06
#
_entry.id   9b782204766df0677e98236cb0d22e06
#
_cell.length_a   1.000
_cell.length_b   1.000
_cell.length_c   1.000
_cell.angle_alpha   90.00
_cell.angle_beta   90.00
_cell.angle_gamma   90.00
#
_symmetry.space_group_name_H-M   'P 1'
#
loop_
_entity.id
_entity.type
_entity.pdbx_description
1 polymer ?
#
loop_
_entity_poly.entity_id
_entity_poly.type
_entity_poly.pdbx_seq_one_letter_code
_entity_poly.pdbx_strand_id
1 'polypeptide(L)'
;MKKSPPFALACCLALGAAVTGCAGYGQTPASPAGQAPAGATPGGMCNAQPAQFAVGQNGTASVVESARQRSGAQTARILRPGQIITKEYDTQRLNLEVDGNGRILAAKCG
;
A
#
# COMPACT_ATOMS: atom_id res chain seq x y z
N MET A 1 54.65 45.13 -17.87
CA MET A 1 54.21 44.79 -18.50
C MET A 1 53.51 43.66 -18.65
N LYS A 2 52.66 43.34 -18.46
CA LYS A 2 51.96 42.33 -18.54
C LYS A 2 50.85 42.42 -19.31
N LYS A 3 50.56 41.88 -20.06
CA LYS A 3 49.55 41.83 -20.78
C LYS A 3 48.77 40.77 -20.64
N SER A 4 47.73 40.80 -20.35
CA SER A 4 46.90 39.73 -20.26
C SER A 4 46.19 39.56 -21.46
N PRO A 5 46.07 38.56 -21.89
CA PRO A 5 45.34 38.25 -23.03
C PRO A 5 43.94 38.23 -22.73
N PRO A 6 43.30 38.57 -23.48
CA PRO A 6 41.96 38.57 -23.34
C PRO A 6 41.48 37.27 -23.67
N PHE A 7 40.91 36.78 -23.04
CA PHE A 7 40.35 35.64 -23.32
C PHE A 7 39.10 35.62 -23.63
N ALA A 8 38.76 35.63 -24.35
CA ALA A 8 37.66 35.51 -24.83
C ALA A 8 37.11 34.33 -24.86
N LEU A 9 36.47 34.08 -24.62
CA LEU A 9 35.88 33.03 -24.78
C LEU A 9 34.84 32.65 -24.64
N ALA A 10 34.09 32.62 -24.92
CA ALA A 10 33.60 31.92 -25.26
C ALA A 10 32.72 31.08 -25.04
N CYS A 11 31.82 31.27 -25.25
CA CYS A 11 31.12 30.53 -25.65
C CYS A 11 30.65 29.43 -25.36
N CYS A 12 29.90 29.29 -24.99
CA CYS A 12 29.36 28.24 -24.88
C CYS A 12 28.19 28.00 -24.87
N LEU A 13 27.86 27.70 -25.45
CA LEU A 13 27.05 27.07 -25.78
C LEU A 13 26.46 26.15 -25.21
N ALA A 14 25.83 26.25 -24.70
CA ALA A 14 25.31 25.43 -24.17
C ALA A 14 24.16 25.00 -24.48
N LEU A 15 24.02 24.34 -24.74
CA LEU A 15 23.06 23.80 -25.01
C LEU A 15 22.43 23.06 -24.30
N GLY A 16 21.77 23.20 -23.89
CA GLY A 16 21.12 22.74 -23.11
C GLY A 16 20.13 21.88 -23.34
N ALA A 17 20.24 21.15 -23.36
CA ALA A 17 19.40 20.30 -23.54
C ALA A 17 18.54 19.84 -22.78
N ALA A 18 18.03 20.01 -22.49
CA ALA A 18 17.28 19.63 -21.84
C ALA A 18 16.51 18.74 -21.58
N VAL A 19 16.18 18.37 -21.52
CA VAL A 19 15.58 17.53 -21.22
C VAL A 19 14.82 16.97 -20.61
N THR A 20 14.38 17.07 -20.31
CA THR A 20 13.56 16.61 -19.98
C THR A 20 13.05 15.54 -19.65
N GLY A 21 13.08 14.94 -19.83
CA GLY A 21 12.66 13.75 -19.48
C GLY A 21 11.84 13.53 -18.48
N CYS A 22 11.86 14.15 -17.79
CA CYS A 22 11.10 13.85 -16.73
C CYS A 22 9.96 13.24 -16.89
N ALA A 23 9.48 13.55 -17.72
CA ALA A 23 8.35 12.92 -17.88
C ALA A 23 8.31 11.64 -17.39
N GLY A 24 9.00 11.12 -17.65
CA GLY A 24 8.90 9.86 -17.33
C GLY A 24 8.29 9.53 -16.14
N TYR A 25 8.63 10.06 -15.31
CA TYR A 25 8.19 9.59 -14.22
C TYR A 25 6.96 9.47 -13.97
N GLY A 26 6.49 10.09 -14.46
CA GLY A 26 5.29 10.03 -14.08
C GLY A 26 4.75 8.73 -13.98
N GLN A 27 4.86 8.21 -14.82
CA GLN A 27 4.21 7.06 -14.78
C GLN A 27 4.58 6.13 -13.93
N THR A 28 5.55 6.21 -13.70
CA THR A 28 5.89 5.25 -12.89
C THR A 28 4.98 4.85 -12.00
N PRO A 29 4.50 5.58 -11.47
CA PRO A 29 3.67 5.21 -10.48
C PRO A 29 2.82 4.20 -10.87
N ALA A 30 2.42 4.43 -11.77
CA ALA A 30 1.54 3.52 -12.17
C ALA A 30 1.88 2.24 -11.77
N SER A 31 2.75 1.95 -12.21
CA SER A 31 2.99 0.70 -11.95
C SER A 31 2.65 0.17 -10.71
N PRO A 32 3.06 0.63 -9.92
CA PRO A 32 2.92 0.01 -8.71
C PRO A 32 1.66 -0.40 -8.53
N ALA A 33 1.16 0.37 -8.84
CA ALA A 33 -0.05 0.11 -8.69
C ALA A 33 -0.37 -1.17 -8.87
N GLY A 34 -0.40 -1.40 -9.74
CA GLY A 34 -0.87 -2.58 -10.00
C GLY A 34 -0.62 -3.56 -9.09
N GLN A 35 0.21 -3.41 -8.48
CA GLN A 35 0.44 -4.39 -7.76
C GLN A 35 -0.44 -4.83 -6.79
N ALA A 36 -1.46 -5.18 -6.99
CA ALA A 36 -2.36 -5.75 -6.05
C ALA A 36 -1.67 -6.99 -5.61
N PRO A 37 -1.76 -7.29 -4.42
CA PRO A 37 -1.16 -8.50 -3.92
C PRO A 37 -1.79 -9.67 -4.60
N ALA A 38 -1.01 -10.62 -4.78
CA ALA A 38 -1.52 -11.79 -5.41
C ALA A 38 -2.68 -12.32 -4.62
N GLY A 39 -3.64 -12.70 -5.27
CA GLY A 39 -4.77 -13.26 -4.59
C GLY A 39 -5.83 -12.27 -4.18
N ALA A 40 -5.53 -11.02 -4.23
CA ALA A 40 -6.52 -10.05 -3.85
C ALA A 40 -7.41 -9.76 -5.02
N THR A 41 -8.67 -9.66 -4.78
CA THR A 41 -9.61 -9.37 -5.82
C THR A 41 -10.38 -8.17 -5.40
N PRO A 42 -10.06 -7.03 -5.89
CA PRO A 42 -10.69 -5.81 -5.49
C PRO A 42 -12.19 -5.91 -5.61
N GLY A 43 -12.86 -5.59 -4.57
CA GLY A 43 -14.30 -5.63 -4.61
C GLY A 43 -14.86 -7.03 -4.69
N GLY A 44 -14.04 -8.02 -4.59
CA GLY A 44 -14.53 -9.36 -4.68
C GLY A 44 -14.76 -9.97 -3.33
N MET A 45 -14.80 -11.27 -3.31
CA MET A 45 -15.10 -11.96 -2.10
C MET A 45 -13.87 -12.06 -1.24
N CYS A 46 -14.08 -12.08 0.02
CA CYS A 46 -13.01 -12.17 0.97
C CYS A 46 -12.37 -13.54 0.92
N ASN A 47 -11.05 -13.58 0.99
CA ASN A 47 -10.33 -14.82 1.11
C ASN A 47 -9.41 -14.64 2.32
N ALA A 48 -9.64 -15.35 3.36
CA ALA A 48 -8.89 -15.14 4.60
C ALA A 48 -7.47 -15.64 4.55
N GLN A 49 -7.11 -16.47 3.61
CA GLN A 49 -5.77 -17.00 3.56
C GLN A 49 -4.70 -15.95 3.44
N PRO A 50 -4.79 -15.02 2.53
CA PRO A 50 -3.74 -14.00 2.45
C PRO A 50 -3.70 -13.07 3.65
N ALA A 51 -4.72 -13.12 4.49
CA ALA A 51 -4.76 -12.26 5.67
C ALA A 51 -4.17 -12.93 6.90
N GLN A 52 -3.74 -14.18 6.80
CA GLN A 52 -3.22 -14.89 7.96
C GLN A 52 -1.93 -14.28 8.51
N PHE A 53 -1.23 -13.49 7.72
CA PHE A 53 -0.02 -12.86 8.22
C PHE A 53 -0.34 -11.95 9.41
N ALA A 54 -1.57 -11.49 9.52
CA ALA A 54 -1.94 -10.58 10.58
C ALA A 54 -2.08 -11.26 11.93
N VAL A 55 -2.25 -12.57 11.92
CA VAL A 55 -2.42 -13.29 13.17
C VAL A 55 -1.13 -13.17 13.98
N GLY A 56 -1.26 -12.79 15.23
CA GLY A 56 -0.11 -12.59 16.09
C GLY A 56 0.37 -11.15 16.11
N GLN A 57 -0.15 -10.32 15.23
CA GLN A 57 0.24 -8.91 15.25
C GLN A 57 -0.81 -8.09 15.97
N ASN A 58 -0.47 -6.87 16.31
CA ASN A 58 -1.45 -6.00 16.94
C ASN A 58 -2.41 -5.52 15.88
N GLY A 59 -3.66 -5.37 16.25
CA GLY A 59 -4.67 -4.91 15.31
C GLY A 59 -4.65 -3.42 15.10
N THR A 60 -3.54 -2.90 14.64
CA THR A 60 -3.44 -1.47 14.35
C THR A 60 -4.15 -1.18 13.04
N ALA A 61 -4.43 0.07 12.79
CA ALA A 61 -5.12 0.45 11.57
C ALA A 61 -4.35 -0.01 10.35
N SER A 62 -3.04 0.06 10.36
CA SER A 62 -2.30 -0.32 9.19
C SER A 62 -2.31 -1.84 8.98
N VAL A 63 -2.26 -2.61 10.02
CA VAL A 63 -2.32 -4.06 9.89
C VAL A 63 -3.69 -4.47 9.39
N VAL A 64 -4.74 -3.85 9.94
CA VAL A 64 -6.10 -4.17 9.53
C VAL A 64 -6.29 -3.85 8.06
N GLU A 65 -5.80 -2.70 7.60
CA GLU A 65 -5.99 -2.33 6.22
C GLU A 65 -5.18 -3.23 5.29
N SER A 66 -3.98 -3.62 5.70
CA SER A 66 -3.20 -4.54 4.90
C SER A 66 -3.89 -5.89 4.80
N ALA A 67 -4.46 -6.34 5.88
CA ALA A 67 -5.18 -7.60 5.87
C ALA A 67 -6.42 -7.50 4.99
N ARG A 68 -7.12 -6.38 5.07
CA ARG A 68 -8.28 -6.20 4.23
C ARG A 68 -7.90 -6.25 2.76
N GLN A 69 -6.84 -5.54 2.40
CA GLN A 69 -6.45 -5.51 1.00
C GLN A 69 -5.99 -6.86 0.51
N ARG A 70 -5.20 -7.56 1.30
CA ARG A 70 -4.71 -8.84 0.85
C ARG A 70 -5.79 -9.89 0.76
N SER A 71 -6.82 -9.76 1.58
CA SER A 71 -7.91 -10.72 1.52
C SER A 71 -8.89 -10.41 0.39
N GLY A 72 -8.78 -9.23 -0.19
CA GLY A 72 -9.74 -8.82 -1.21
C GLY A 72 -11.06 -8.36 -0.64
N ALA A 73 -11.18 -8.28 0.67
CA ALA A 73 -12.44 -7.89 1.30
C ALA A 73 -12.71 -6.42 1.08
N GLN A 74 -13.98 -6.07 1.01
CA GLN A 74 -14.32 -4.69 0.90
C GLN A 74 -14.27 -4.00 2.23
N THR A 75 -14.51 -4.71 3.30
CA THR A 75 -14.49 -4.13 4.64
C THR A 75 -13.78 -5.08 5.58
N ALA A 76 -13.33 -4.56 6.69
CA ALA A 76 -12.74 -5.36 7.74
C ALA A 76 -13.23 -4.85 9.09
N ARG A 77 -13.40 -5.74 10.03
CA ARG A 77 -13.78 -5.31 11.37
C ARG A 77 -12.97 -6.07 12.39
N ILE A 78 -12.81 -5.46 13.54
CA ILE A 78 -12.12 -6.08 14.63
C ILE A 78 -13.16 -6.58 15.63
N LEU A 79 -13.03 -7.82 16.02
CA LEU A 79 -13.94 -8.41 17.00
C LEU A 79 -13.19 -8.57 18.30
N ARG A 80 -13.69 -7.91 19.32
CA ARG A 80 -13.04 -7.95 20.64
C ARG A 80 -13.74 -8.94 21.52
N PRO A 81 -13.06 -9.41 22.55
CA PRO A 81 -13.68 -10.39 23.46
C PRO A 81 -14.93 -9.80 24.07
N GLY A 82 -15.95 -10.59 24.13
CA GLY A 82 -17.19 -10.14 24.74
C GLY A 82 -18.00 -9.16 23.95
N GLN A 83 -17.56 -8.82 22.77
CA GLN A 83 -18.28 -7.86 21.97
C GLN A 83 -19.50 -8.54 21.37
N ILE A 84 -20.62 -7.83 21.42
CA ILE A 84 -21.83 -8.37 20.81
C ILE A 84 -21.77 -8.02 19.34
N ILE A 85 -21.91 -9.00 18.49
CA ILE A 85 -21.88 -8.77 17.06
C ILE A 85 -23.07 -9.43 16.43
N THR A 86 -23.45 -8.93 15.29
CA THR A 86 -24.51 -9.55 14.53
C THR A 86 -23.91 -10.76 13.83
N LYS A 87 -24.73 -11.74 13.62
CA LYS A 87 -24.24 -12.94 13.01
C LYS A 87 -24.44 -13.06 11.53
N GLU A 88 -24.81 -12.00 10.88
CA GLU A 88 -24.98 -12.11 9.47
C GLU A 88 -23.67 -12.37 8.82
N TYR A 89 -23.65 -13.22 7.88
CA TYR A 89 -22.46 -13.54 7.14
C TYR A 89 -22.32 -12.58 5.98
N ASP A 90 -21.13 -12.04 5.79
CA ASP A 90 -20.91 -11.10 4.70
C ASP A 90 -19.69 -11.60 3.92
N THR A 91 -19.90 -12.02 2.69
CA THR A 91 -18.82 -12.58 1.90
C THR A 91 -17.74 -11.57 1.54
N GLN A 92 -17.98 -10.30 1.76
CA GLN A 92 -17.01 -9.30 1.43
C GLN A 92 -16.37 -8.66 2.66
N ARG A 93 -16.55 -9.28 3.80
CA ARG A 93 -16.02 -8.70 5.03
C ARG A 93 -14.98 -9.62 5.66
N LEU A 94 -13.88 -9.02 6.12
CA LEU A 94 -12.87 -9.74 6.86
C LEU A 94 -13.06 -9.46 8.35
N ASN A 95 -13.06 -10.49 9.16
CA ASN A 95 -13.16 -10.33 10.59
C ASN A 95 -11.83 -10.69 11.21
N LEU A 96 -11.32 -9.81 12.06
CA LEU A 96 -10.08 -10.05 12.77
C LEU A 96 -10.40 -10.13 14.26
N GLU A 97 -10.27 -11.32 14.80
CA GLU A 97 -10.57 -11.51 16.23
C GLU A 97 -9.34 -11.16 17.02
N VAL A 98 -9.49 -10.36 18.04
CA VAL A 98 -8.37 -9.94 18.85
C VAL A 98 -8.58 -10.30 20.31
N ASP A 99 -7.51 -10.36 21.07
CA ASP A 99 -7.62 -10.62 22.50
C ASP A 99 -7.76 -9.31 23.25
N GLY A 100 -7.74 -9.36 24.54
CA GLY A 100 -7.92 -8.17 25.36
C GLY A 100 -6.83 -7.14 25.19
N ASN A 101 -5.70 -7.51 24.62
CA ASN A 101 -4.62 -6.58 24.39
C ASN A 101 -4.59 -6.09 22.95
N GLY A 102 -5.52 -6.50 22.17
CA GLY A 102 -5.56 -6.04 20.79
C GLY A 102 -4.73 -6.88 19.83
N ARG A 103 -4.25 -8.03 20.28
CA ARG A 103 -3.46 -8.87 19.39
C ARG A 103 -4.40 -9.75 18.57
N ILE A 104 -4.14 -9.86 17.32
CA ILE A 104 -5.02 -10.60 16.42
C ILE A 104 -4.83 -12.09 16.62
N LEU A 105 -5.92 -12.78 16.89
CA LEU A 105 -5.90 -14.20 17.13
C LEU A 105 -6.33 -14.98 15.91
N ALA A 106 -7.17 -14.44 15.11
CA ALA A 106 -7.69 -15.15 13.94
C ALA A 106 -8.16 -14.18 12.89
N ALA A 107 -8.09 -14.61 11.64
CA ALA A 107 -8.59 -13.84 10.52
C ALA A 107 -9.55 -14.73 9.76
N LYS A 108 -10.78 -14.29 9.61
CA LYS A 108 -11.81 -15.07 8.96
C LYS A 108 -12.70 -14.19 8.12
N CYS A 109 -13.31 -14.74 7.11
CA CYS A 109 -14.28 -14.02 6.33
C CYS A 109 -15.68 -14.22 6.91
N GLY A 110 -16.49 -13.26 6.75
CA GLY A 110 -17.89 -13.41 7.22
C GLY A 110 -18.49 -12.22 7.96
#